data_205ffac1f1a4e94536f5428dd8b7aa1f
#
_entry.id   205ffac1f1a4e94536f5428dd8b7aa1f
#
_cell.length_a   1.000
_cell.length_b   1.000
_cell.length_c   1.000
_cell.angle_alpha   90.00
_cell.angle_beta   90.00
_cell.angle_gamma   90.00
#
_symmetry.space_group_name_H-M   'P 1'
#
loop_
_entity.id
_entity.type
_entity.pdbx_description
1 polymer ?
#
loop_
_entity_poly.entity_id
_entity_poly.type
_entity_poly.pdbx_seq_one_letter_code
_entity_poly.pdbx_strand_id
1 'polypeptide(L)'
;MEINKIYNIDAFELLFEFDDNSADLIILDPNYQDWDKYCKDGLIVQSVRVLKPTGNILCFTKQPFDFNLRNEINDVFRREIVWTFTNGGAWVSNRMPLVSHQKIYHCVVDSKKSFFNSRTGVDYSVNTKDFKRNKKVFEGYEEEGKKFKKSKEGVWLRDHLHFNKPHTGKIPSKPQELYDILIKCYCPVGGIVLEPFSGSGNFAKSCVDQEKNYSGSELDKKVFDYSVKNINKHINNHIAKLF
;
A
#
# COMPACT_ATOMS: atom_id res chain seq x y z
N MET A 1 -3.41 18.22 -14.17
CA MET A 1 -2.14 18.27 -13.37
C MET A 1 -1.07 17.39 -14.01
N GLU A 2 0.23 17.73 -13.90
CA GLU A 2 1.32 16.88 -14.43
C GLU A 2 1.49 15.61 -13.59
N ILE A 3 1.73 14.48 -14.26
CA ILE A 3 2.09 13.22 -13.59
C ILE A 3 3.60 13.17 -13.27
N ASN A 4 4.02 12.20 -12.47
CA ASN A 4 5.40 11.99 -12.01
C ASN A 4 5.93 13.15 -11.13
N LYS A 5 5.04 13.66 -10.28
CA LYS A 5 5.32 14.81 -9.41
C LYS A 5 4.57 14.72 -8.09
N ILE A 6 5.15 15.29 -7.04
CA ILE A 6 4.47 15.57 -5.77
C ILE A 6 4.24 17.07 -5.68
N TYR A 7 3.11 17.48 -5.10
CA TYR A 7 2.66 18.86 -4.96
C TYR A 7 2.52 19.23 -3.49
N ASN A 8 2.80 20.50 -3.16
CA ASN A 8 2.54 21.02 -1.81
C ASN A 8 1.13 21.62 -1.74
N ILE A 9 0.14 20.75 -1.75
CA ILE A 9 -1.29 21.09 -1.73
C ILE A 9 -2.04 20.10 -0.84
N ASP A 10 -3.31 20.40 -0.55
CA ASP A 10 -4.20 19.50 0.18
C ASP A 10 -4.56 18.24 -0.62
N ALA A 11 -4.93 17.18 0.10
CA ALA A 11 -5.32 15.91 -0.49
C ALA A 11 -6.53 16.00 -1.42
N PHE A 12 -7.51 16.85 -1.08
CA PHE A 12 -8.69 17.07 -1.91
C PHE A 12 -8.36 17.89 -3.16
N GLU A 13 -7.49 18.91 -3.06
CA GLU A 13 -7.02 19.66 -4.23
C GLU A 13 -6.37 18.72 -5.23
N LEU A 14 -5.52 17.78 -4.77
CA LEU A 14 -4.95 16.77 -5.66
C LEU A 14 -6.03 15.96 -6.36
N LEU A 15 -6.99 15.40 -5.62
CA LEU A 15 -8.03 14.54 -6.19
C LEU A 15 -8.96 15.31 -7.16
N PHE A 16 -9.25 16.58 -6.88
CA PHE A 16 -10.08 17.41 -7.78
C PHE A 16 -9.42 17.72 -9.13
N GLU A 17 -8.09 17.73 -9.18
CA GLU A 17 -7.33 17.96 -10.43
C GLU A 17 -7.31 16.74 -11.37
N PHE A 18 -7.73 15.57 -10.90
CA PHE A 18 -7.79 14.36 -11.70
C PHE A 18 -9.21 14.08 -12.20
N ASP A 19 -9.30 13.70 -13.48
CA ASP A 19 -10.55 13.34 -14.14
C ASP A 19 -11.16 12.06 -13.52
N ASP A 20 -12.46 11.88 -13.71
CA ASP A 20 -13.15 10.66 -13.35
C ASP A 20 -12.51 9.45 -14.06
N ASN A 21 -12.37 8.34 -13.35
CA ASN A 21 -11.84 7.10 -13.90
C ASN A 21 -10.42 7.22 -14.50
N SER A 22 -9.54 8.01 -13.89
CA SER A 22 -8.17 8.25 -14.37
C SER A 22 -7.08 7.48 -13.63
N ALA A 23 -7.26 7.15 -12.36
CA ALA A 23 -6.27 6.47 -11.52
C ALA A 23 -6.43 4.95 -11.52
N ASP A 24 -5.31 4.23 -11.52
CA ASP A 24 -5.26 2.77 -11.42
C ASP A 24 -5.11 2.29 -9.96
N LEU A 25 -4.41 3.06 -9.14
CA LEU A 25 -4.22 2.80 -7.71
C LEU A 25 -4.27 4.10 -6.93
N ILE A 26 -5.03 4.12 -5.84
CA ILE A 26 -5.02 5.22 -4.87
C ILE A 26 -4.57 4.66 -3.53
N ILE A 27 -3.56 5.30 -2.90
CA ILE A 27 -3.05 4.94 -1.58
C ILE A 27 -3.43 6.06 -0.63
N LEU A 28 -4.17 5.74 0.42
CA LEU A 28 -4.62 6.68 1.45
C LEU A 28 -3.94 6.36 2.77
N ASP A 29 -3.03 7.22 3.21
CA ASP A 29 -2.30 7.09 4.48
C ASP A 29 -2.33 8.39 5.29
N PRO A 30 -3.53 8.92 5.63
CA PRO A 30 -3.63 10.13 6.43
C PRO A 30 -3.14 9.91 7.86
N ASN A 31 -3.06 11.00 8.64
CA ASN A 31 -3.01 10.85 10.08
C ASN A 31 -4.29 10.12 10.54
N TYR A 32 -4.15 8.95 11.17
CA TYR A 32 -5.29 8.07 11.46
C TYR A 32 -6.34 8.70 12.39
N GLN A 33 -5.95 9.67 13.20
CA GLN A 33 -6.90 10.43 14.05
C GLN A 33 -7.88 11.26 13.22
N ASP A 34 -7.52 11.61 12.01
CA ASP A 34 -8.31 12.47 11.13
C ASP A 34 -9.20 11.68 10.16
N TRP A 35 -9.22 10.33 10.21
CA TRP A 35 -10.06 9.51 9.33
C TRP A 35 -11.52 9.91 9.34
N ASP A 36 -12.11 10.15 10.53
CA ASP A 36 -13.51 10.55 10.65
C ASP A 36 -13.79 11.87 9.92
N LYS A 37 -12.86 12.83 10.02
CA LYS A 37 -12.95 14.09 9.31
C LYS A 37 -12.87 13.86 7.80
N TYR A 38 -11.85 13.19 7.34
CA TYR A 38 -11.65 12.94 5.91
C TYR A 38 -12.81 12.16 5.27
N CYS A 39 -13.38 11.20 5.97
CA CYS A 39 -14.57 10.47 5.50
C CYS A 39 -15.78 11.40 5.37
N LYS A 40 -16.06 12.22 6.39
CA LYS A 40 -17.15 13.20 6.36
C LYS A 40 -16.98 14.25 5.26
N ASP A 41 -15.74 14.68 5.02
CA ASP A 41 -15.40 15.64 3.96
C ASP A 41 -15.43 15.01 2.56
N GLY A 42 -15.69 13.70 2.44
CA GLY A 42 -15.90 12.99 1.18
C GLY A 42 -14.63 12.43 0.52
N LEU A 43 -13.55 12.19 1.27
CA LEU A 43 -12.30 11.64 0.74
C LEU A 43 -12.51 10.31 -0.01
N ILE A 44 -13.30 9.40 0.56
CA ILE A 44 -13.61 8.11 -0.08
C ILE A 44 -14.42 8.32 -1.36
N VAL A 45 -15.40 9.21 -1.35
CA VAL A 45 -16.24 9.53 -2.51
C VAL A 45 -15.38 10.09 -3.66
N GLN A 46 -14.48 11.03 -3.37
CA GLN A 46 -13.58 11.59 -4.38
C GLN A 46 -12.57 10.55 -4.89
N SER A 47 -12.06 9.70 -4.00
CA SER A 47 -11.17 8.60 -4.40
C SER A 47 -11.88 7.62 -5.34
N VAL A 48 -13.13 7.26 -5.04
CA VAL A 48 -13.94 6.38 -5.91
C VAL A 48 -14.23 7.05 -7.26
N ARG A 49 -14.52 8.37 -7.30
CA ARG A 49 -14.73 9.12 -8.55
C ARG A 49 -13.53 9.04 -9.49
N VAL A 50 -12.34 9.27 -8.94
CA VAL A 50 -11.08 9.29 -9.70
C VAL A 50 -10.62 7.88 -10.09
N LEU A 51 -11.03 6.86 -9.33
CA LEU A 51 -10.61 5.48 -9.56
C LEU A 51 -11.23 4.88 -10.81
N LYS A 52 -10.40 4.27 -11.67
CA LYS A 52 -10.90 3.44 -12.78
C LYS A 52 -11.73 2.26 -12.29
N PRO A 53 -12.70 1.74 -13.06
CA PRO A 53 -13.41 0.50 -12.71
C PRO A 53 -12.48 -0.71 -12.49
N THR A 54 -11.29 -0.68 -13.09
CA THR A 54 -10.23 -1.69 -12.90
C THR A 54 -9.28 -1.37 -11.76
N GLY A 55 -9.42 -0.21 -11.12
CA GLY A 55 -8.48 0.31 -10.13
C GLY A 55 -8.70 -0.24 -8.72
N ASN A 56 -7.79 0.13 -7.84
CA ASN A 56 -7.75 -0.28 -6.45
C ASN A 56 -7.53 0.91 -5.52
N ILE A 57 -8.11 0.87 -4.32
CA ILE A 57 -7.78 1.80 -3.22
C ILE A 57 -7.20 0.99 -2.07
N LEU A 58 -6.11 1.48 -1.49
CA LEU A 58 -5.46 0.93 -0.31
C LEU A 58 -5.47 1.96 0.81
N CYS A 59 -6.28 1.73 1.85
CA CYS A 59 -6.41 2.63 3.00
C CYS A 59 -5.60 2.10 4.18
N PHE A 60 -4.52 2.79 4.54
CA PHE A 60 -3.76 2.47 5.75
C PHE A 60 -4.50 2.93 7.00
N THR A 61 -4.54 2.09 8.02
CA THR A 61 -5.21 2.39 9.29
C THR A 61 -4.67 1.54 10.44
N LYS A 62 -5.13 1.83 11.65
CA LYS A 62 -4.88 1.06 12.87
C LYS A 62 -6.01 1.24 13.87
N GLN A 63 -6.13 0.35 14.84
CA GLN A 63 -7.05 0.53 15.97
C GLN A 63 -6.72 1.79 16.78
N PRO A 64 -7.73 2.51 17.30
CA PRO A 64 -9.18 2.27 17.16
C PRO A 64 -9.77 2.93 15.89
N PHE A 65 -8.99 3.64 15.09
CA PHE A 65 -9.44 4.48 13.97
C PHE A 65 -9.97 3.67 12.77
N ASP A 66 -9.61 2.38 12.70
CA ASP A 66 -10.04 1.47 11.65
C ASP A 66 -11.54 1.16 11.68
N PHE A 67 -12.18 1.27 12.85
CA PHE A 67 -13.59 0.91 13.02
C PHE A 67 -14.51 1.82 12.20
N ASN A 68 -14.36 3.13 12.34
CA ASN A 68 -15.18 4.09 11.62
C ASN A 68 -14.88 4.07 10.12
N LEU A 69 -13.60 4.01 9.74
CA LEU A 69 -13.23 3.87 8.34
C LEU A 69 -13.88 2.64 7.70
N ARG A 70 -13.94 1.50 8.42
CA ARG A 70 -14.53 0.27 7.88
C ARG A 70 -16.02 0.43 7.54
N ASN A 71 -16.75 1.23 8.32
CA ASN A 71 -18.15 1.53 8.04
C ASN A 71 -18.30 2.40 6.77
N GLU A 72 -17.44 3.42 6.62
CA GLU A 72 -17.49 4.33 5.47
C GLU A 72 -17.13 3.69 4.13
N ILE A 73 -16.27 2.67 4.15
CA ILE A 73 -15.87 1.96 2.94
C ILE A 73 -16.67 0.67 2.67
N ASN A 74 -17.76 0.42 3.40
CA ASN A 74 -18.47 -0.85 3.37
C ASN A 74 -18.81 -1.33 1.94
N ASP A 75 -19.28 -0.44 1.09
CA ASP A 75 -19.76 -0.77 -0.26
C ASP A 75 -18.64 -1.10 -1.25
N VAL A 76 -17.43 -0.62 -0.98
CA VAL A 76 -16.24 -0.82 -1.83
C VAL A 76 -15.22 -1.75 -1.19
N PHE A 77 -15.40 -2.16 0.06
CA PHE A 77 -14.46 -3.02 0.78
C PHE A 77 -14.34 -4.40 0.14
N ARG A 78 -13.10 -4.83 -0.08
CA ARG A 78 -12.79 -6.14 -0.64
C ARG A 78 -12.09 -7.05 0.34
N ARG A 79 -11.03 -6.58 1.00
CA ARG A 79 -10.17 -7.38 1.88
C ARG A 79 -9.40 -6.52 2.87
N GLU A 80 -9.07 -7.09 4.01
CA GLU A 80 -8.08 -6.58 4.94
C GLU A 80 -6.71 -7.23 4.64
N ILE A 81 -5.66 -6.41 4.64
CA ILE A 81 -4.26 -6.83 4.62
C ILE A 81 -3.64 -6.40 5.95
N VAL A 82 -2.96 -7.29 6.63
CA VAL A 82 -2.29 -7.01 7.90
C VAL A 82 -0.80 -6.83 7.65
N TRP A 83 -0.30 -5.63 7.91
CA TRP A 83 1.14 -5.36 7.90
C TRP A 83 1.68 -5.44 9.32
N THR A 84 2.60 -6.41 9.57
CA THR A 84 3.24 -6.63 10.87
C THR A 84 4.69 -6.13 10.87
N PHE A 85 5.19 -5.79 12.06
CA PHE A 85 6.55 -5.35 12.31
C PHE A 85 6.99 -5.73 13.72
N THR A 86 8.29 -5.99 13.93
CA THR A 86 8.86 -6.31 15.25
C THR A 86 9.37 -5.08 15.98
N ASN A 87 9.72 -4.01 15.28
CA ASN A 87 10.25 -2.76 15.83
C ASN A 87 9.15 -1.72 16.10
N GLY A 88 8.04 -2.13 16.66
CA GLY A 88 6.97 -1.24 17.13
C GLY A 88 7.44 -0.34 18.27
N GLY A 89 6.74 0.79 18.47
CA GLY A 89 7.14 1.87 19.36
C GLY A 89 7.51 1.45 20.77
N ALA A 90 8.41 2.20 21.36
CA ALA A 90 9.11 1.93 22.63
C ALA A 90 8.25 2.09 23.92
N TRP A 91 6.95 2.26 23.81
CA TRP A 91 6.09 2.37 24.99
C TRP A 91 5.78 0.99 25.54
N VAL A 92 6.59 0.56 26.48
CA VAL A 92 6.30 -0.65 27.27
C VAL A 92 5.10 -0.33 28.16
N SER A 93 4.01 -1.03 27.95
CA SER A 93 2.82 -0.96 28.81
C SER A 93 2.65 -2.28 29.55
N ASN A 94 2.56 -2.20 30.87
CA ASN A 94 2.21 -3.36 31.69
C ASN A 94 0.71 -3.68 31.66
N ARG A 95 -0.10 -2.90 30.89
CA ARG A 95 -1.55 -2.99 30.87
C ARG A 95 -2.14 -3.45 29.53
N MET A 96 -1.33 -3.42 28.48
CA MET A 96 -1.77 -3.84 27.14
C MET A 96 -0.59 -4.34 26.29
N PRO A 97 -0.84 -5.21 25.29
CA PRO A 97 0.20 -5.63 24.36
C PRO A 97 0.77 -4.46 23.55
N LEU A 98 2.02 -4.60 23.11
CA LEU A 98 2.64 -3.66 22.18
C LEU A 98 1.98 -3.75 20.81
N VAL A 99 1.79 -2.60 20.17
CA VAL A 99 1.28 -2.54 18.81
C VAL A 99 2.36 -3.04 17.84
N SER A 100 2.11 -4.16 17.19
CA SER A 100 3.03 -4.83 16.26
C SER A 100 2.48 -4.94 14.84
N HIS A 101 1.33 -4.30 14.55
CA HIS A 101 0.72 -4.33 13.22
C HIS A 101 -0.05 -3.06 12.90
N GLN A 102 -0.29 -2.87 11.61
CA GLN A 102 -1.25 -1.93 11.04
C GLN A 102 -2.10 -2.68 10.01
N LYS A 103 -3.24 -2.12 9.66
CA LYS A 103 -4.14 -2.68 8.67
C LYS A 103 -4.08 -1.85 7.39
N ILE A 104 -4.32 -2.51 6.27
CA ILE A 104 -4.52 -1.88 4.97
C ILE A 104 -5.84 -2.42 4.45
N TYR A 105 -6.83 -1.57 4.30
CA TYR A 105 -8.10 -1.95 3.70
C TYR A 105 -8.01 -1.80 2.20
N HIS A 106 -8.18 -2.91 1.50
CA HIS A 106 -8.25 -2.97 0.05
C HIS A 106 -9.71 -2.77 -0.38
N CYS A 107 -9.94 -1.78 -1.22
CA CYS A 107 -11.23 -1.41 -1.76
C CYS A 107 -11.20 -1.40 -3.28
N VAL A 108 -12.34 -1.71 -3.91
CA VAL A 108 -12.54 -1.76 -5.36
C VAL A 108 -13.95 -1.30 -5.72
N VAL A 109 -14.13 -0.69 -6.88
CA VAL A 109 -15.45 -0.36 -7.42
C VAL A 109 -16.09 -1.60 -8.05
N ASP A 110 -15.33 -2.34 -8.86
CA ASP A 110 -15.80 -3.55 -9.53
C ASP A 110 -14.85 -4.72 -9.23
N SER A 111 -15.29 -5.62 -8.37
CA SER A 111 -14.47 -6.75 -7.92
C SER A 111 -14.16 -7.79 -9.01
N LYS A 112 -14.88 -7.76 -10.14
CA LYS A 112 -14.65 -8.64 -11.29
C LYS A 112 -13.65 -8.06 -12.28
N LYS A 113 -13.48 -6.74 -12.29
CA LYS A 113 -12.61 -6.01 -13.23
C LYS A 113 -11.34 -5.51 -12.59
N SER A 114 -11.29 -5.38 -11.25
CA SER A 114 -10.13 -4.82 -10.56
C SER A 114 -8.84 -5.56 -10.91
N PHE A 115 -7.80 -4.81 -11.23
CA PHE A 115 -6.48 -5.35 -11.53
C PHE A 115 -5.86 -5.99 -10.30
N PHE A 116 -5.32 -7.18 -10.46
CA PHE A 116 -4.57 -7.84 -9.41
C PHE A 116 -3.49 -8.76 -9.99
N ASN A 117 -2.22 -8.39 -9.77
CA ASN A 117 -1.10 -9.27 -10.02
C ASN A 117 -0.84 -10.12 -8.77
N SER A 118 -1.22 -11.37 -8.81
CA SER A 118 -1.14 -12.28 -7.67
C SER A 118 0.29 -12.70 -7.29
N ARG A 119 1.30 -12.39 -8.13
CA ARG A 119 2.68 -12.81 -7.94
C ARG A 119 3.58 -11.65 -7.51
N THR A 120 4.18 -11.77 -6.36
CA THR A 120 5.03 -10.70 -5.79
C THR A 120 6.38 -10.55 -6.48
N GLY A 121 6.85 -11.60 -7.18
CA GLY A 121 8.22 -11.66 -7.71
C GLY A 121 9.30 -11.87 -6.65
N VAL A 122 8.94 -11.88 -5.37
CA VAL A 122 9.86 -12.05 -4.24
C VAL A 122 9.39 -13.21 -3.38
N ASP A 123 10.32 -14.03 -2.90
CA ASP A 123 10.04 -15.10 -1.94
C ASP A 123 10.03 -14.50 -0.52
N TYR A 124 8.85 -14.15 -0.03
CA TYR A 124 8.63 -13.72 1.36
C TYR A 124 8.48 -14.91 2.33
N SER A 125 8.84 -16.11 1.92
CA SER A 125 8.87 -17.22 2.84
C SER A 125 9.93 -16.92 3.93
N VAL A 126 9.49 -16.36 5.03
CA VAL A 126 10.18 -16.55 6.30
C VAL A 126 10.47 -18.04 6.37
N ASN A 127 11.75 -18.45 6.48
CA ASN A 127 12.22 -19.82 6.57
C ASN A 127 11.22 -20.75 7.26
N THR A 128 10.17 -21.13 6.57
CA THR A 128 9.37 -22.29 6.93
C THR A 128 10.16 -23.47 6.44
N LYS A 129 11.09 -23.96 7.28
CA LYS A 129 11.62 -25.31 7.15
C LYS A 129 10.44 -26.18 6.76
N ASP A 130 10.58 -26.88 5.65
CA ASP A 130 9.62 -27.77 5.04
C ASP A 130 8.47 -28.19 5.95
N PHE A 131 7.34 -27.52 5.81
CA PHE A 131 6.12 -27.95 6.48
C PHE A 131 5.67 -29.20 5.71
N LYS A 132 6.10 -30.36 6.17
CA LYS A 132 5.51 -31.62 5.72
C LYS A 132 4.05 -31.57 6.15
N ARG A 133 3.14 -31.35 5.20
CA ARG A 133 1.71 -31.49 5.43
C ARG A 133 1.46 -32.90 5.95
N ASN A 134 1.14 -33.01 7.23
CA ASN A 134 0.62 -34.25 7.78
C ASN A 134 -0.71 -34.56 7.07
N LYS A 135 -0.76 -35.70 6.41
CA LYS A 135 -1.86 -36.24 5.58
C LYS A 135 -3.20 -36.47 6.32
N LYS A 136 -3.41 -35.97 7.54
CA LYS A 136 -4.52 -36.39 8.42
C LYS A 136 -5.44 -35.31 8.94
N VAL A 137 -5.59 -34.15 8.29
CA VAL A 137 -6.45 -33.09 8.88
C VAL A 137 -7.81 -32.92 8.16
N PHE A 138 -8.01 -33.50 6.98
CA PHE A 138 -9.34 -33.50 6.34
C PHE A 138 -9.59 -34.86 5.68
N GLU A 139 -10.45 -35.69 6.30
CA GLU A 139 -11.05 -36.83 5.64
C GLU A 139 -11.93 -36.32 4.48
N GLY A 140 -11.56 -36.62 3.24
CA GLY A 140 -12.34 -36.36 2.05
C GLY A 140 -11.62 -35.69 0.87
N TYR A 141 -10.34 -35.31 0.99
CA TYR A 141 -9.54 -34.83 -0.14
C TYR A 141 -8.26 -35.66 -0.29
N GLU A 142 -8.33 -36.73 -1.07
CA GLU A 142 -7.15 -37.42 -1.58
C GLU A 142 -6.62 -36.66 -2.82
N GLU A 143 -5.68 -35.73 -2.64
CA GLU A 143 -4.76 -35.32 -3.70
C GLU A 143 -3.36 -35.78 -3.33
N GLU A 144 -2.84 -36.73 -4.14
CA GLU A 144 -1.44 -37.11 -4.08
C GLU A 144 -0.52 -35.91 -4.11
N GLY A 145 0.49 -35.91 -3.23
CA GLY A 145 1.38 -34.81 -2.95
C GLY A 145 2.03 -34.19 -4.18
N LYS A 146 1.38 -33.21 -4.81
CA LYS A 146 1.99 -32.36 -5.80
C LYS A 146 3.10 -31.54 -5.12
N LYS A 147 4.36 -31.83 -5.45
CA LYS A 147 5.48 -30.95 -5.10
C LYS A 147 5.27 -29.62 -5.80
N PHE A 148 4.91 -28.59 -5.05
CA PHE A 148 4.84 -27.23 -5.59
C PHE A 148 6.26 -26.79 -5.99
N LYS A 149 6.55 -26.74 -7.28
CA LYS A 149 7.77 -26.09 -7.79
C LYS A 149 7.64 -24.60 -7.49
N LYS A 150 8.67 -24.00 -6.88
CA LYS A 150 8.76 -22.53 -6.73
C LYS A 150 8.60 -21.91 -8.12
N SER A 151 7.59 -21.05 -8.30
CA SER A 151 7.42 -20.31 -9.54
C SER A 151 8.55 -19.31 -9.69
N LYS A 152 9.09 -19.12 -10.91
CA LYS A 152 10.04 -18.04 -11.21
C LYS A 152 9.43 -16.64 -10.99
N GLU A 153 8.11 -16.56 -10.99
CA GLU A 153 7.34 -15.32 -10.77
C GLU A 153 7.18 -14.96 -9.30
N GLY A 154 7.76 -15.73 -8.37
CA GLY A 154 7.65 -15.53 -6.94
C GLY A 154 6.45 -16.22 -6.31
N VAL A 155 6.17 -15.88 -5.05
CA VAL A 155 5.06 -16.45 -4.27
C VAL A 155 3.78 -15.64 -4.44
N TRP A 156 2.65 -16.28 -4.13
CA TRP A 156 1.35 -15.59 -4.07
C TRP A 156 1.37 -14.50 -2.98
N LEU A 157 0.83 -13.33 -3.29
CA LEU A 157 0.60 -12.30 -2.27
C LEU A 157 -0.33 -12.85 -1.20
N ARG A 158 0.11 -12.73 0.04
CA ARG A 158 -0.71 -13.06 1.22
C ARG A 158 -1.29 -11.79 1.81
N ASP A 159 -2.39 -11.91 2.53
CA ASP A 159 -3.00 -10.83 3.30
C ASP A 159 -2.28 -10.54 4.64
N HIS A 160 -1.16 -11.17 4.89
CA HIS A 160 -0.25 -10.92 6.00
C HIS A 160 1.15 -10.63 5.46
N LEU A 161 1.62 -9.39 5.68
CA LEU A 161 2.92 -8.91 5.23
C LEU A 161 3.77 -8.55 6.44
N HIS A 162 5.06 -8.87 6.40
CA HIS A 162 5.98 -8.56 7.49
C HIS A 162 7.15 -7.71 6.98
N PHE A 163 7.19 -6.45 7.42
CA PHE A 163 8.28 -5.50 7.14
C PHE A 163 8.48 -4.61 8.34
N ASN A 164 9.72 -4.50 8.81
CA ASN A 164 10.03 -3.58 9.89
C ASN A 164 9.88 -2.12 9.44
N LYS A 165 9.47 -1.26 10.36
CA LYS A 165 9.42 0.18 10.12
C LYS A 165 10.84 0.70 9.86
N PRO A 166 11.01 1.58 8.88
CA PRO A 166 12.32 2.19 8.64
C PRO A 166 12.75 3.03 9.84
N HIS A 167 14.02 2.98 10.18
CA HIS A 167 14.63 3.86 11.18
C HIS A 167 14.91 5.24 10.57
N THR A 168 13.86 5.95 10.19
CA THR A 168 13.97 7.28 9.58
C THR A 168 13.75 8.35 10.64
N GLY A 169 14.82 8.95 11.09
CA GLY A 169 14.89 10.02 12.09
C GLY A 169 13.60 10.83 12.39
N LYS A 170 13.31 11.89 11.62
CA LYS A 170 12.25 12.86 11.98
C LYS A 170 10.94 12.68 11.19
N ILE A 171 10.95 12.01 10.04
CA ILE A 171 9.77 11.87 9.18
C ILE A 171 9.31 10.42 9.21
N PRO A 172 8.12 10.13 9.81
CA PRO A 172 7.56 8.79 9.76
C PRO A 172 7.34 8.35 8.30
N SER A 173 7.75 7.14 7.97
CA SER A 173 7.56 6.59 6.64
C SER A 173 7.20 5.11 6.70
N LYS A 174 6.51 4.63 5.66
CA LYS A 174 6.32 3.20 5.45
C LYS A 174 7.59 2.59 4.85
N PRO A 175 7.83 1.29 5.06
CA PRO A 175 8.92 0.57 4.40
C PRO A 175 8.81 0.66 2.88
N GLN A 176 9.95 0.82 2.20
CA GLN A 176 9.99 0.84 0.74
C GLN A 176 9.46 -0.48 0.17
N GLU A 177 9.88 -1.59 0.75
CA GLU A 177 9.50 -2.94 0.34
C GLU A 177 7.99 -3.19 0.42
N LEU A 178 7.30 -2.53 1.34
CA LEU A 178 5.84 -2.60 1.45
C LEU A 178 5.18 -1.92 0.25
N TYR A 179 5.64 -0.72 -0.12
CA TYR A 179 5.16 -0.04 -1.32
C TYR A 179 5.49 -0.81 -2.60
N ASP A 180 6.69 -1.39 -2.70
CA ASP A 180 7.11 -2.17 -3.86
C ASP A 180 6.15 -3.32 -4.15
N ILE A 181 5.72 -4.04 -3.11
CA ILE A 181 4.75 -5.12 -3.24
C ILE A 181 3.36 -4.62 -3.58
N LEU A 182 2.88 -3.65 -2.83
CA LEU A 182 1.52 -3.16 -3.00
C LEU A 182 1.34 -2.55 -4.40
N ILE A 183 2.27 -1.72 -4.84
CA ILE A 183 2.22 -1.10 -6.17
C ILE A 183 2.34 -2.15 -7.27
N LYS A 184 3.23 -3.15 -7.11
CA LYS A 184 3.36 -4.25 -8.07
C LYS A 184 2.09 -5.07 -8.23
N CYS A 185 1.42 -5.34 -7.12
CA CYS A 185 0.25 -6.23 -7.13
C CYS A 185 -1.04 -5.51 -7.51
N TYR A 186 -1.17 -4.22 -7.21
CA TYR A 186 -2.42 -3.49 -7.35
C TYR A 186 -2.44 -2.42 -8.44
N CYS A 187 -1.31 -2.16 -9.13
CA CYS A 187 -1.24 -1.22 -10.24
C CYS A 187 -0.61 -1.87 -11.47
N PRO A 188 -1.22 -1.79 -12.68
CA PRO A 188 -0.61 -2.30 -13.90
C PRO A 188 0.63 -1.49 -14.30
N VAL A 189 1.49 -2.05 -15.16
CA VAL A 189 2.62 -1.31 -15.75
C VAL A 189 2.07 -0.14 -16.57
N GLY A 190 2.71 1.02 -16.45
CA GLY A 190 2.25 2.27 -17.05
C GLY A 190 1.03 2.91 -16.38
N GLY A 191 0.43 2.24 -15.38
CA GLY A 191 -0.71 2.75 -14.63
C GLY A 191 -0.35 3.96 -13.77
N ILE A 192 -1.37 4.70 -13.30
CA ILE A 192 -1.23 5.90 -12.47
C ILE A 192 -1.53 5.56 -11.01
N VAL A 193 -0.57 5.86 -10.13
CA VAL A 193 -0.69 5.76 -8.67
C VAL A 193 -0.88 7.15 -8.08
N LEU A 194 -1.94 7.35 -7.31
CA LEU A 194 -2.17 8.58 -6.55
C LEU A 194 -1.95 8.33 -5.06
N GLU A 195 -1.18 9.21 -4.39
CA GLU A 195 -1.04 9.22 -2.93
C GLU A 195 -1.24 10.63 -2.38
N PRO A 196 -2.49 10.97 -1.99
CA PRO A 196 -2.81 12.30 -1.45
C PRO A 196 -2.14 12.66 -0.12
N PHE A 197 -1.46 11.71 0.52
CA PHE A 197 -0.73 11.86 1.78
C PHE A 197 0.70 11.35 1.62
N SER A 198 1.46 11.92 0.72
CA SER A 198 2.74 11.37 0.20
C SER A 198 3.84 11.20 1.23
N GLY A 199 3.80 11.92 2.36
CA GLY A 199 4.80 11.82 3.41
C GLY A 199 6.24 11.92 2.89
N SER A 200 7.03 10.87 3.07
CA SER A 200 8.44 10.80 2.63
C SER A 200 8.62 10.57 1.11
N GLY A 201 7.55 10.33 0.36
CA GLY A 201 7.59 10.06 -1.07
C GLY A 201 8.07 8.65 -1.45
N ASN A 202 8.06 7.68 -0.53
CA ASN A 202 8.53 6.33 -0.82
C ASN A 202 7.69 5.61 -1.89
N PHE A 203 6.37 5.88 -1.97
CA PHE A 203 5.53 5.34 -3.03
C PHE A 203 6.02 5.73 -4.43
N ALA A 204 6.43 6.98 -4.61
CA ALA A 204 6.91 7.49 -5.89
C ALA A 204 8.20 6.79 -6.35
N LYS A 205 9.10 6.44 -5.41
CA LYS A 205 10.27 5.63 -5.73
C LYS A 205 9.89 4.26 -6.25
N SER A 206 8.93 3.59 -5.60
CA SER A 206 8.41 2.30 -6.08
C SER A 206 7.76 2.41 -7.46
N CYS A 207 7.11 3.54 -7.76
CA CYS A 207 6.54 3.81 -9.07
C CYS A 207 7.65 3.94 -10.13
N VAL A 208 8.70 4.71 -9.85
CA VAL A 208 9.87 4.87 -10.75
C VAL A 208 10.52 3.52 -11.03
N ASP A 209 10.81 2.72 -9.99
CA ASP A 209 11.48 1.43 -10.13
C ASP A 209 10.63 0.40 -10.90
N GLN A 210 9.33 0.59 -11.00
CA GLN A 210 8.39 -0.34 -11.61
C GLN A 210 7.70 0.22 -12.87
N GLU A 211 8.24 1.29 -13.44
CA GLU A 211 7.72 1.91 -14.68
C GLU A 211 6.23 2.29 -14.59
N LYS A 212 5.84 2.88 -13.46
CA LYS A 212 4.49 3.39 -13.23
C LYS A 212 4.51 4.90 -13.10
N ASN A 213 3.40 5.52 -13.51
CA ASN A 213 3.21 6.94 -13.30
C ASN A 213 2.70 7.20 -11.88
N TYR A 214 2.99 8.38 -11.35
CA TYR A 214 2.53 8.76 -10.03
C TYR A 214 2.14 10.23 -9.96
N SER A 215 1.28 10.55 -9.01
CA SER A 215 1.10 11.90 -8.51
C SER A 215 0.76 11.85 -7.03
N GLY A 216 1.21 12.83 -6.28
CA GLY A 216 0.98 12.89 -4.85
C GLY A 216 0.87 14.30 -4.33
N SER A 217 0.35 14.44 -3.10
CA SER A 217 0.35 15.69 -2.36
C SER A 217 0.85 15.51 -0.94
N GLU A 218 1.42 16.57 -0.40
CA GLU A 218 1.86 16.66 0.98
C GLU A 218 1.66 18.09 1.47
N LEU A 219 0.86 18.25 2.52
CA LEU A 219 0.47 19.57 3.02
C LEU A 219 1.59 20.23 3.83
N ASP A 220 2.32 19.45 4.65
CA ASP A 220 3.44 19.96 5.42
C ASP A 220 4.61 20.31 4.49
N LYS A 221 4.93 21.59 4.39
CA LYS A 221 5.99 22.11 3.51
C LYS A 221 7.36 21.46 3.74
N LYS A 222 7.71 21.17 5.00
CA LYS A 222 9.01 20.56 5.34
C LYS A 222 9.06 19.09 4.90
N VAL A 223 7.95 18.37 5.07
CA VAL A 223 7.81 16.99 4.62
C VAL A 223 7.80 16.91 3.11
N PHE A 224 7.07 17.83 2.45
CA PHE A 224 7.08 18.00 1.00
C PHE A 224 8.49 18.21 0.45
N ASP A 225 9.24 19.20 0.97
CA ASP A 225 10.61 19.49 0.51
C ASP A 225 11.54 18.29 0.68
N TYR A 226 11.37 17.55 1.77
CA TYR A 226 12.09 16.30 2.00
C TYR A 226 11.71 15.25 0.94
N SER A 227 10.42 15.06 0.66
CA SER A 227 9.95 14.07 -0.31
C SER A 227 10.49 14.33 -1.70
N VAL A 228 10.43 15.57 -2.16
CA VAL A 228 10.97 15.98 -3.48
C VAL A 228 12.47 15.71 -3.56
N LYS A 229 13.24 16.08 -2.53
CA LYS A 229 14.69 15.79 -2.48
C LYS A 229 14.98 14.29 -2.50
N ASN A 230 14.19 13.52 -1.75
CA ASN A 230 14.33 12.08 -1.64
C ASN A 230 14.06 11.37 -2.98
N ILE A 231 13.02 11.79 -3.70
CA ILE A 231 12.66 11.24 -5.01
C ILE A 231 13.70 11.64 -6.06
N ASN A 232 14.09 12.91 -6.14
CA ASN A 232 15.10 13.38 -7.11
C ASN A 232 16.42 12.63 -6.95
N LYS A 233 16.86 12.40 -5.70
CA LYS A 233 18.05 11.58 -5.42
C LYS A 233 17.87 10.15 -5.94
N HIS A 234 16.69 9.56 -5.76
CA HIS A 234 16.40 8.21 -6.22
C HIS A 234 16.41 8.11 -7.74
N ILE A 235 15.74 9.04 -8.44
CA ILE A 235 15.73 9.12 -9.91
C ILE A 235 17.14 9.24 -10.47
N ASN A 236 17.96 10.15 -9.94
CA ASN A 236 19.35 10.32 -10.39
C ASN A 236 20.17 9.04 -10.21
N ASN A 237 20.00 8.33 -9.09
CA ASN A 237 20.66 7.05 -8.86
C ASN A 237 20.14 5.94 -9.77
N HIS A 238 18.85 5.97 -10.12
CA HIS A 238 18.26 5.01 -11.06
C HIS A 238 18.82 5.20 -12.47
N ILE A 239 18.84 6.45 -12.95
CA ILE A 239 19.44 6.80 -14.26
C ILE A 239 20.92 6.41 -14.31
N ALA A 240 21.71 6.72 -13.26
CA ALA A 240 23.14 6.39 -13.21
C ALA A 240 23.44 4.88 -13.25
N LYS A 241 22.48 4.01 -12.98
CA LYS A 241 22.62 2.55 -13.09
C LYS A 241 22.31 2.00 -14.48
N LEU A 242 21.69 2.80 -15.35
CA LEU A 242 21.32 2.42 -16.71
C LEU A 242 22.45 2.71 -17.71
N PHE A 243 23.44 3.50 -17.30
CA PHE A 243 24.64 3.87 -18.07
C PHE A 243 25.92 3.43 -17.33
#